data_902b70d000fd8633b711d681cb0c8425
#
_entry.id   902b70d000fd8633b711d681cb0c8425
#
_cell.length_a   1.000
_cell.length_b   1.000
_cell.length_c   1.000
_cell.angle_alpha   90.00
_cell.angle_beta   90.00
_cell.angle_gamma   90.00
#
_symmetry.space_group_name_H-M   'P 1'
#
loop_
_entity.id
_entity.type
_entity.pdbx_description
1 polymer ?
#
loop_
_entity_poly.entity_id
_entity_poly.type
_entity_poly.pdbx_seq_one_letter_code
_entity_poly.pdbx_strand_id
1 'polypeptide(L)'
;VPIAFGKVKEWKDGKYVDTDKDNIINNIDPLWTRKPADITEEQYKEFYHELYPLSDEPLFSIHLNIDYPFHLTGILYFPKIHNNFEIQKNKIQLYSNQVYVTDQVEGIVPEYLTLLHGVIDSPDIPLNVSRSYLQSDSNVKKISSYITRKVADRLQELFNTMRADYEAKWDDLKIFIEYGILTDEKFSEKAQEFMLWKNIEGKYFTPAEYLEKVKENQTDKNKTVVFLYVDDPVEKHTFLEAAKAKGYDVLLMDGQLDNHYINWYESKNKETRFVRVDSDVIDKLIQKEENIKMSLTEAQQELLRPVFESQMPKDDKIHYNISFEAMSPDEAPVVITQNEFMRRMKEMAAMGGGGGMSQFYGQMPDNFTIAVNGNHPIVADILSDAEKAYGDKLKSITKKIDAAVAEENRFDEVVKGKKEEELTPEEKSTREELSKKIVTLRDERNERLREIG
;
A
#
# COMPACT_ATOMS: atom_id res chain seq x y z
N VAL A 1 17.71 22.11 -41.05
CA VAL A 1 18.13 23.25 -41.88
C VAL A 1 18.12 24.47 -40.99
N PRO A 2 19.24 25.29 -41.00
CA PRO A 2 19.28 26.53 -40.23
C PRO A 2 18.26 27.53 -40.78
N ILE A 3 17.50 28.15 -39.87
CA ILE A 3 16.53 29.18 -40.18
C ILE A 3 17.11 30.51 -39.70
N ALA A 4 17.45 31.39 -40.63
CA ALA A 4 17.94 32.71 -40.34
C ALA A 4 16.82 33.74 -40.24
N PHE A 5 16.80 34.52 -39.16
CA PHE A 5 15.88 35.64 -38.99
C PHE A 5 16.66 36.92 -38.63
N GLY A 6 16.95 37.72 -39.65
CA GLY A 6 17.76 38.92 -39.52
C GLY A 6 19.26 38.62 -39.30
N LYS A 7 19.96 39.61 -38.78
CA LYS A 7 21.40 39.54 -38.44
C LYS A 7 21.61 39.55 -36.93
N VAL A 8 22.71 38.96 -36.47
CA VAL A 8 23.15 39.09 -35.07
C VAL A 8 23.44 40.53 -34.78
N LYS A 9 22.89 41.07 -33.68
CA LYS A 9 23.11 42.47 -33.28
C LYS A 9 24.14 42.51 -32.16
N GLU A 10 25.12 43.39 -32.30
CA GLU A 10 26.12 43.72 -31.27
C GLU A 10 25.88 45.12 -30.73
N TRP A 11 26.13 45.30 -29.42
CA TRP A 11 26.06 46.61 -28.80
C TRP A 11 27.35 47.35 -29.04
N LYS A 12 27.32 48.47 -29.85
CA LYS A 12 28.45 49.36 -30.13
C LYS A 12 28.02 50.82 -30.01
N ASP A 13 28.81 51.63 -29.33
CA ASP A 13 28.62 53.06 -29.18
C ASP A 13 27.20 53.49 -28.76
N GLY A 14 26.58 52.77 -27.80
CA GLY A 14 25.28 53.13 -27.27
C GLY A 14 24.07 52.71 -28.14
N LYS A 15 24.26 51.85 -29.14
CA LYS A 15 23.21 51.30 -30.03
C LYS A 15 23.50 49.87 -30.47
N TYR A 16 22.44 49.18 -30.84
CA TYR A 16 22.58 47.88 -31.49
C TYR A 16 22.87 48.04 -32.97
N VAL A 17 23.94 47.38 -33.44
CA VAL A 17 24.35 47.38 -34.84
C VAL A 17 24.30 45.95 -35.36
N ASP A 18 23.75 45.79 -36.57
CA ASP A 18 23.71 44.48 -37.23
C ASP A 18 25.13 44.06 -37.64
N THR A 19 25.48 42.81 -37.38
CA THR A 19 26.72 42.19 -37.84
C THR A 19 26.51 41.51 -39.20
N ASP A 20 27.62 41.00 -39.78
CA ASP A 20 27.55 40.23 -41.03
C ASP A 20 27.01 38.80 -40.84
N LYS A 21 26.87 38.36 -39.58
CA LYS A 21 26.42 36.99 -39.25
C LYS A 21 24.90 36.90 -39.26
N ASP A 22 24.37 35.84 -39.88
CA ASP A 22 22.97 35.50 -39.82
C ASP A 22 22.56 35.08 -38.38
N ASN A 23 21.44 35.61 -37.91
CA ASN A 23 20.87 35.19 -36.65
C ASN A 23 20.05 33.90 -36.87
N ILE A 24 20.67 32.75 -36.56
CA ILE A 24 19.99 31.43 -36.65
C ILE A 24 19.13 31.26 -35.43
N ILE A 25 17.81 31.10 -35.64
CA ILE A 25 16.81 31.08 -34.57
C ILE A 25 16.39 29.67 -34.14
N ASN A 26 16.81 28.64 -34.85
CA ASN A 26 16.52 27.25 -34.52
C ASN A 26 17.76 26.44 -34.14
N ASN A 27 17.63 25.48 -33.25
CA ASN A 27 18.69 24.54 -32.96
C ASN A 27 18.75 23.48 -34.07
N ILE A 28 19.93 23.34 -34.70
CA ILE A 28 20.17 22.41 -35.81
C ILE A 28 20.94 21.16 -35.40
N ASP A 29 21.35 21.07 -34.14
CA ASP A 29 22.06 19.94 -33.55
C ASP A 29 21.52 19.68 -32.13
N PRO A 30 20.26 19.22 -32.05
CA PRO A 30 19.63 19.01 -30.76
C PRO A 30 20.32 17.87 -30.00
N LEU A 31 20.39 18.02 -28.66
CA LEU A 31 21.16 17.13 -27.78
C LEU A 31 20.76 15.65 -27.92
N TRP A 32 19.47 15.34 -28.10
CA TRP A 32 18.96 13.98 -28.20
C TRP A 32 19.35 13.23 -29.47
N THR A 33 19.93 13.90 -30.48
CA THR A 33 20.42 13.27 -31.71
C THR A 33 21.89 12.88 -31.61
N ARG A 34 22.63 13.40 -30.62
CA ARG A 34 24.04 13.09 -30.39
C ARG A 34 24.23 11.71 -29.78
N LYS A 35 25.44 11.18 -29.86
CA LYS A 35 25.75 9.92 -29.19
C LYS A 35 25.87 10.15 -27.68
N PRO A 36 25.32 9.24 -26.85
CA PRO A 36 25.39 9.38 -25.38
C PRO A 36 26.82 9.54 -24.85
N ALA A 37 27.80 8.91 -25.48
CA ALA A 37 29.21 8.99 -25.08
C ALA A 37 29.85 10.39 -25.28
N ASP A 38 29.23 11.23 -26.10
CA ASP A 38 29.73 12.57 -26.43
C ASP A 38 29.05 13.66 -25.60
N ILE A 39 28.21 13.30 -24.63
CA ILE A 39 27.40 14.22 -23.81
C ILE A 39 27.79 14.07 -22.34
N THR A 40 28.03 15.21 -21.68
CA THR A 40 28.32 15.24 -20.24
C THR A 40 27.04 15.31 -19.39
N GLU A 41 27.15 14.98 -18.11
CA GLU A 41 26.05 15.11 -17.14
C GLU A 41 25.53 16.54 -17.04
N GLU A 42 26.43 17.53 -17.11
CA GLU A 42 26.07 18.96 -17.10
C GLU A 42 25.22 19.33 -18.31
N GLN A 43 25.55 18.82 -19.51
CA GLN A 43 24.77 19.06 -20.72
C GLN A 43 23.37 18.44 -20.63
N TYR A 44 23.22 17.25 -20.01
CA TYR A 44 21.89 16.69 -19.75
C TYR A 44 21.07 17.57 -18.80
N LYS A 45 21.68 18.13 -17.76
CA LYS A 45 21.00 19.02 -16.81
C LYS A 45 20.63 20.36 -17.44
N GLU A 46 21.55 20.98 -18.20
CA GLU A 46 21.30 22.22 -18.93
C GLU A 46 20.12 22.04 -19.89
N PHE A 47 20.10 20.96 -20.67
CA PHE A 47 19.01 20.65 -21.57
C PHE A 47 17.69 20.43 -20.85
N TYR A 48 17.70 19.80 -19.67
CA TYR A 48 16.49 19.67 -18.85
C TYR A 48 15.94 21.03 -18.43
N HIS A 49 16.80 21.95 -18.00
CA HIS A 49 16.38 23.30 -17.62
C HIS A 49 15.98 24.20 -18.81
N GLU A 50 16.48 23.91 -20.00
CA GLU A 50 15.95 24.55 -21.23
C GLU A 50 14.51 24.16 -21.48
N LEU A 51 14.17 22.89 -21.29
CA LEU A 51 12.82 22.37 -21.48
C LEU A 51 11.87 22.74 -20.32
N TYR A 52 12.39 22.75 -19.10
CA TYR A 52 11.63 22.93 -17.84
C TYR A 52 12.30 23.92 -16.89
N PRO A 53 12.28 25.22 -17.20
CA PRO A 53 13.06 26.24 -16.48
C PRO A 53 12.70 26.40 -14.99
N LEU A 54 11.50 25.98 -14.58
CA LEU A 54 10.99 26.11 -13.22
C LEU A 54 10.99 24.79 -12.45
N SER A 55 11.52 23.71 -13.03
CA SER A 55 11.57 22.40 -12.38
C SER A 55 12.88 22.23 -11.60
N ASP A 56 12.83 21.45 -10.52
CA ASP A 56 14.03 21.01 -9.82
C ASP A 56 14.92 20.15 -10.72
N GLU A 57 16.18 19.94 -10.31
CA GLU A 57 17.05 19.01 -11.02
C GLU A 57 16.44 17.61 -11.09
N PRO A 58 16.55 16.94 -12.26
CA PRO A 58 16.05 15.57 -12.41
C PRO A 58 16.91 14.61 -11.60
N LEU A 59 16.31 13.48 -11.19
CA LEU A 59 17.02 12.42 -10.47
C LEU A 59 18.11 11.78 -11.32
N PHE A 60 17.81 11.51 -12.59
CA PHE A 60 18.71 11.02 -13.63
C PHE A 60 18.04 11.09 -15.00
N SER A 61 18.85 10.87 -16.06
CA SER A 61 18.40 10.83 -17.44
C SER A 61 18.57 9.44 -18.07
N ILE A 62 17.77 9.19 -19.10
CA ILE A 62 17.85 8.01 -19.96
C ILE A 62 17.96 8.49 -21.40
N HIS A 63 19.07 8.21 -22.06
CA HIS A 63 19.24 8.51 -23.46
C HIS A 63 18.77 7.35 -24.33
N LEU A 64 17.82 7.60 -25.19
CA LEU A 64 17.28 6.66 -26.17
C LEU A 64 18.01 6.88 -27.49
N ASN A 65 18.58 5.81 -28.06
CA ASN A 65 19.20 5.85 -29.37
C ASN A 65 19.15 4.47 -29.99
N ILE A 66 18.37 4.31 -31.06
CA ILE A 66 18.23 3.07 -31.83
C ILE A 66 17.91 3.38 -33.28
N ASP A 67 18.55 2.67 -34.19
CA ASP A 67 18.39 2.84 -35.64
C ASP A 67 17.67 1.65 -36.31
N TYR A 68 17.58 0.50 -35.62
CA TYR A 68 16.93 -0.71 -36.12
C TYR A 68 16.29 -1.50 -34.98
N PRO A 69 15.05 -2.04 -35.14
CA PRO A 69 14.18 -2.12 -36.32
C PRO A 69 13.33 -0.87 -36.61
N PHE A 70 13.50 0.18 -35.85
CA PHE A 70 12.87 1.50 -36.03
C PHE A 70 13.87 2.57 -35.61
N HIS A 71 13.63 3.81 -36.04
CA HIS A 71 14.45 4.95 -35.64
C HIS A 71 13.81 5.61 -34.42
N LEU A 72 14.57 5.71 -33.33
CA LEU A 72 14.16 6.38 -32.13
C LEU A 72 15.36 7.03 -31.46
N THR A 73 15.28 8.32 -31.26
CA THR A 73 16.19 9.08 -30.40
C THR A 73 15.39 9.81 -29.35
N GLY A 74 16.03 10.20 -28.26
CA GLY A 74 15.34 10.93 -27.21
C GLY A 74 16.12 10.98 -25.90
N ILE A 75 15.68 11.84 -25.01
CA ILE A 75 16.18 11.90 -23.63
C ILE A 75 14.98 11.98 -22.72
N LEU A 76 14.84 10.99 -21.85
CA LEU A 76 13.84 10.96 -20.80
C LEU A 76 14.48 11.26 -19.45
N TYR A 77 13.78 12.00 -18.61
CA TYR A 77 14.21 12.39 -17.29
C TYR A 77 13.23 11.91 -16.24
N PHE A 78 13.74 11.40 -15.12
CA PHE A 78 12.99 11.18 -13.92
C PHE A 78 12.95 12.48 -13.12
N PRO A 79 11.80 13.16 -13.04
CA PRO A 79 11.66 14.37 -12.24
C PRO A 79 11.57 14.02 -10.75
N LYS A 80 11.88 14.99 -9.88
CA LYS A 80 11.46 14.91 -8.49
C LYS A 80 9.96 15.16 -8.40
N ILE A 81 9.26 14.31 -7.68
CA ILE A 81 7.82 14.45 -7.44
C ILE A 81 7.62 14.96 -6.03
N HIS A 82 7.20 16.21 -5.89
CA HIS A 82 6.78 16.75 -4.61
C HIS A 82 5.39 16.26 -4.25
N ASN A 83 5.11 16.07 -2.95
CA ASN A 83 3.90 15.46 -2.38
C ASN A 83 2.55 16.12 -2.73
N ASN A 84 2.50 17.12 -3.56
CA ASN A 84 1.25 17.71 -4.06
C ASN A 84 0.91 17.12 -5.41
N PHE A 85 -0.07 16.25 -5.42
CA PHE A 85 -0.61 15.48 -6.56
C PHE A 85 -1.25 16.34 -7.67
N GLU A 86 -0.59 17.34 -8.15
CA GLU A 86 -0.74 17.71 -9.56
C GLU A 86 0.25 16.85 -10.36
N ILE A 87 -0.16 15.60 -10.62
CA ILE A 87 0.48 14.79 -11.64
C ILE A 87 0.30 15.57 -12.94
N GLN A 88 1.25 16.43 -13.24
CA GLN A 88 1.33 17.08 -14.54
C GLN A 88 1.71 16.02 -15.56
N LYS A 89 0.69 15.29 -16.02
CA LYS A 89 0.81 14.42 -17.20
C LYS A 89 1.19 15.29 -18.39
N ASN A 90 1.87 14.68 -19.38
CA ASN A 90 2.17 15.28 -20.67
C ASN A 90 3.32 16.29 -20.66
N LYS A 91 4.45 15.93 -20.05
CA LYS A 91 5.70 16.69 -20.19
C LYS A 91 6.72 16.05 -21.13
N ILE A 92 6.40 14.93 -21.78
CA ILE A 92 7.22 14.38 -22.85
C ILE A 92 6.81 15.04 -24.16
N GLN A 93 7.76 15.65 -24.83
CA GLN A 93 7.56 16.26 -26.13
C GLN A 93 7.89 15.26 -27.25
N LEU A 94 6.94 15.04 -28.15
CA LEU A 94 7.14 14.19 -29.32
C LEU A 94 7.60 15.03 -30.52
N TYR A 95 8.66 14.56 -31.15
CA TYR A 95 9.21 15.07 -32.38
C TYR A 95 9.17 13.99 -33.47
N SER A 96 9.16 14.42 -34.71
CA SER A 96 9.40 13.59 -35.90
C SER A 96 10.39 14.29 -36.80
N ASN A 97 11.56 13.66 -37.01
CA ASN A 97 12.69 14.27 -37.73
C ASN A 97 13.04 15.69 -37.20
N GLN A 98 13.13 15.82 -35.87
CA GLN A 98 13.46 17.08 -35.19
C GLN A 98 12.40 18.20 -35.33
N VAL A 99 11.19 17.84 -35.79
CA VAL A 99 10.05 18.76 -35.85
C VAL A 99 9.08 18.43 -34.74
N TYR A 100 8.74 19.39 -33.90
CA TYR A 100 7.76 19.22 -32.83
C TYR A 100 6.41 18.82 -33.38
N VAL A 101 5.80 17.81 -32.76
CA VAL A 101 4.50 17.26 -33.14
C VAL A 101 3.44 17.52 -32.07
N THR A 102 3.69 17.05 -30.85
CA THR A 102 2.72 17.12 -29.73
C THR A 102 3.42 16.83 -28.40
N ASP A 103 2.77 17.19 -27.31
CA ASP A 103 3.11 16.77 -25.94
C ASP A 103 2.18 15.65 -25.42
N GLN A 104 1.21 15.24 -26.21
CA GLN A 104 0.28 14.16 -25.89
C GLN A 104 0.83 12.82 -26.38
N VAL A 105 1.63 12.17 -25.53
CA VAL A 105 2.29 10.88 -25.84
C VAL A 105 1.51 9.66 -25.36
N GLU A 106 0.27 9.85 -24.93
CA GLU A 106 -0.61 8.76 -24.50
C GLU A 106 -0.82 7.72 -25.63
N GLY A 107 -0.56 6.46 -25.31
CA GLY A 107 -0.59 5.35 -26.28
C GLY A 107 0.73 5.13 -27.03
N ILE A 108 1.70 6.05 -26.95
CA ILE A 108 3.06 5.92 -27.51
C ILE A 108 4.00 5.38 -26.45
N VAL A 109 3.93 5.91 -25.23
CA VAL A 109 4.64 5.40 -24.05
C VAL A 109 3.65 4.70 -23.09
N PRO A 110 4.10 3.72 -22.30
CA PRO A 110 3.30 3.16 -21.21
C PRO A 110 2.80 4.24 -20.26
N GLU A 111 1.63 4.01 -19.66
CA GLU A 111 0.96 5.02 -18.84
C GLU A 111 1.82 5.51 -17.69
N TYR A 112 2.52 4.61 -16.98
CA TYR A 112 3.40 4.96 -15.86
C TYR A 112 4.61 5.82 -16.30
N LEU A 113 5.03 5.75 -17.57
CA LEU A 113 6.10 6.57 -18.11
C LEU A 113 5.65 7.96 -18.57
N THR A 114 4.33 8.22 -18.60
CA THR A 114 3.82 9.58 -18.88
C THR A 114 4.13 10.59 -17.77
N LEU A 115 4.58 10.08 -16.61
CA LEU A 115 5.09 10.89 -15.50
C LEU A 115 6.52 11.39 -15.73
N LEU A 116 7.26 10.84 -16.71
CA LEU A 116 8.59 11.29 -17.06
C LEU A 116 8.52 12.61 -17.85
N HIS A 117 9.62 13.35 -17.82
CA HIS A 117 9.86 14.51 -18.63
C HIS A 117 10.78 14.17 -19.80
N GLY A 118 10.85 15.01 -20.83
CA GLY A 118 11.86 14.90 -21.87
C GLY A 118 11.35 14.97 -23.29
N VAL A 119 12.11 14.36 -24.19
CA VAL A 119 11.89 14.39 -25.63
C VAL A 119 11.97 12.98 -26.21
N ILE A 120 11.07 12.67 -27.12
CA ILE A 120 11.10 11.48 -27.97
C ILE A 120 11.02 11.95 -29.43
N ASP A 121 11.94 11.49 -30.28
CA ASP A 121 11.97 11.80 -31.71
C ASP A 121 11.98 10.51 -32.52
N SER A 122 10.96 10.28 -33.33
CA SER A 122 10.84 9.10 -34.17
C SER A 122 10.02 9.39 -35.42
N PRO A 123 10.56 9.14 -36.63
CA PRO A 123 9.82 9.22 -37.88
C PRO A 123 8.84 8.05 -38.05
N ASP A 124 9.01 6.98 -37.30
CA ASP A 124 8.22 5.74 -37.40
C ASP A 124 6.91 5.80 -36.59
N ILE A 125 6.68 6.88 -35.84
CA ILE A 125 5.42 7.12 -35.15
C ILE A 125 4.46 7.82 -36.10
N PRO A 126 3.27 7.23 -36.39
CA PRO A 126 2.30 7.84 -37.29
C PRO A 126 1.78 9.18 -36.76
N LEU A 127 1.86 10.20 -37.59
CA LEU A 127 1.32 11.54 -37.31
C LEU A 127 -0.14 11.60 -37.77
N ASN A 128 -0.97 12.39 -37.11
CA ASN A 128 -2.38 12.65 -37.51
C ASN A 128 -3.34 11.46 -37.38
N VAL A 129 -3.16 10.54 -36.41
CA VAL A 129 -4.04 9.41 -36.17
C VAL A 129 -4.65 9.48 -34.78
N SER A 130 -5.82 8.83 -34.59
CA SER A 130 -6.49 8.78 -33.30
C SER A 130 -5.71 7.93 -32.29
N ARG A 131 -5.89 8.21 -31.00
CA ARG A 131 -5.30 7.42 -29.88
C ARG A 131 -5.53 5.91 -30.06
N SER A 132 -6.74 5.51 -30.46
CA SER A 132 -7.09 4.10 -30.66
C SER A 132 -6.28 3.45 -31.79
N TYR A 133 -5.93 4.20 -32.83
CA TYR A 133 -5.08 3.72 -33.92
C TYR A 133 -3.64 3.58 -33.45
N LEU A 134 -3.09 4.56 -32.73
CA LEU A 134 -1.73 4.49 -32.16
C LEU A 134 -1.54 3.25 -31.27
N GLN A 135 -2.53 2.95 -30.42
CA GLN A 135 -2.49 1.76 -29.56
C GLN A 135 -2.53 0.43 -30.34
N SER A 136 -3.06 0.42 -31.55
CA SER A 136 -3.12 -0.77 -32.41
C SER A 136 -1.90 -0.91 -33.32
N ASP A 137 -1.15 0.18 -33.57
CA ASP A 137 0.00 0.19 -34.48
C ASP A 137 1.15 -0.67 -33.99
N SER A 138 1.72 -1.50 -34.88
CA SER A 138 2.77 -2.44 -34.53
C SER A 138 4.11 -1.77 -34.22
N ASN A 139 4.43 -0.64 -34.84
CA ASN A 139 5.67 0.09 -34.59
C ASN A 139 5.59 0.84 -33.27
N VAL A 140 4.44 1.44 -32.97
CA VAL A 140 4.20 2.11 -31.68
C VAL A 140 4.37 1.10 -30.51
N LYS A 141 3.81 -0.11 -30.65
CA LYS A 141 3.98 -1.19 -29.65
C LYS A 141 5.44 -1.61 -29.46
N LYS A 142 6.21 -1.69 -30.55
CA LYS A 142 7.66 -2.00 -30.47
C LYS A 142 8.43 -0.88 -29.81
N ILE A 143 8.14 0.38 -30.14
CA ILE A 143 8.74 1.56 -29.55
C ILE A 143 8.44 1.62 -28.04
N SER A 144 7.17 1.46 -27.67
CA SER A 144 6.73 1.41 -26.27
C SER A 144 7.46 0.32 -25.48
N SER A 145 7.51 -0.91 -26.02
CA SER A 145 8.22 -2.03 -25.38
C SER A 145 9.74 -1.80 -25.25
N TYR A 146 10.33 -1.12 -26.21
CA TYR A 146 11.74 -0.75 -26.16
C TYR A 146 12.02 0.29 -25.07
N ILE A 147 11.16 1.31 -24.97
CA ILE A 147 11.27 2.35 -23.92
C ILE A 147 11.13 1.70 -22.54
N THR A 148 10.12 0.85 -22.32
CA THR A 148 9.94 0.08 -21.08
C THR A 148 11.22 -0.66 -20.71
N ARG A 149 11.79 -1.40 -21.66
CA ARG A 149 13.02 -2.17 -21.41
C ARG A 149 14.20 -1.25 -21.06
N LYS A 150 14.40 -0.16 -21.78
CA LYS A 150 15.50 0.80 -21.52
C LYS A 150 15.38 1.47 -20.17
N VAL A 151 14.15 1.81 -19.76
CA VAL A 151 13.88 2.35 -18.42
C VAL A 151 14.24 1.31 -17.37
N ALA A 152 13.76 0.07 -17.49
CA ALA A 152 14.07 -1.00 -16.55
C ALA A 152 15.57 -1.33 -16.50
N ASP A 153 16.24 -1.41 -17.67
CA ASP A 153 17.68 -1.66 -17.75
C ASP A 153 18.49 -0.55 -17.03
N ARG A 154 18.08 0.72 -17.19
CA ARG A 154 18.75 1.85 -16.51
C ARG A 154 18.52 1.85 -15.00
N LEU A 155 17.32 1.58 -14.54
CA LEU A 155 17.03 1.43 -13.11
C LEU A 155 17.84 0.30 -12.49
N GLN A 156 17.92 -0.84 -13.18
CA GLN A 156 18.75 -1.98 -12.78
C GLN A 156 20.24 -1.63 -12.71
N GLU A 157 20.74 -0.93 -13.71
CA GLU A 157 22.13 -0.47 -13.74
C GLU A 157 22.44 0.45 -12.56
N LEU A 158 21.60 1.46 -12.30
CA LEU A 158 21.74 2.38 -11.17
C LEU A 158 21.72 1.63 -9.84
N PHE A 159 20.79 0.68 -9.67
CA PHE A 159 20.71 -0.17 -8.49
C PHE A 159 22.00 -0.98 -8.29
N ASN A 160 22.52 -1.60 -9.34
CA ASN A 160 23.69 -2.46 -9.23
C ASN A 160 25.01 -1.70 -9.05
N THR A 161 25.14 -0.51 -9.65
CA THR A 161 26.41 0.23 -9.69
C THR A 161 26.49 1.36 -8.67
N MET A 162 25.34 1.90 -8.25
CA MET A 162 25.25 3.07 -7.36
C MET A 162 24.14 2.91 -6.32
N ARG A 163 24.10 1.73 -5.64
CA ARG A 163 23.01 1.38 -4.72
C ARG A 163 22.72 2.45 -3.68
N ALA A 164 23.75 3.03 -3.05
CA ALA A 164 23.56 4.06 -2.03
C ALA A 164 22.88 5.35 -2.59
N ASP A 165 23.23 5.76 -3.81
CA ASP A 165 22.59 6.90 -4.48
C ASP A 165 21.16 6.55 -4.90
N TYR A 166 20.94 5.31 -5.34
CA TYR A 166 19.60 4.80 -5.68
C TYR A 166 18.68 4.77 -4.45
N GLU A 167 19.16 4.28 -3.31
CA GLU A 167 18.44 4.28 -2.03
C GLU A 167 18.11 5.71 -1.57
N ALA A 168 19.05 6.65 -1.71
CA ALA A 168 18.83 8.06 -1.37
C ALA A 168 17.74 8.74 -2.23
N LYS A 169 17.50 8.24 -3.44
CA LYS A 169 16.48 8.73 -4.39
C LYS A 169 15.19 7.90 -4.35
N TRP A 170 15.12 6.88 -3.48
CA TRP A 170 14.03 5.92 -3.49
C TRP A 170 12.66 6.54 -3.26
N ASP A 171 12.55 7.48 -2.34
CA ASP A 171 11.28 8.11 -2.00
C ASP A 171 10.66 8.85 -3.21
N ASP A 172 11.49 9.38 -4.13
CA ASP A 172 11.05 9.96 -5.40
C ASP A 172 10.81 8.93 -6.51
N LEU A 173 11.52 7.77 -6.47
CA LEU A 173 11.42 6.71 -7.48
C LEU A 173 10.27 5.73 -7.24
N LYS A 174 9.92 5.50 -5.98
CA LYS A 174 8.95 4.50 -5.54
C LYS A 174 7.67 4.52 -6.36
N ILE A 175 7.08 5.69 -6.52
CA ILE A 175 5.79 5.83 -7.22
C ILE A 175 5.84 5.39 -8.70
N PHE A 176 6.94 5.70 -9.41
CA PHE A 176 7.13 5.29 -10.81
C PHE A 176 7.25 3.77 -10.93
N ILE A 177 8.00 3.17 -10.00
CA ILE A 177 8.28 1.74 -10.01
C ILE A 177 7.02 0.97 -9.61
N GLU A 178 6.31 1.38 -8.57
CA GLU A 178 5.05 0.76 -8.16
C GLU A 178 3.98 0.87 -9.25
N TYR A 179 3.82 2.06 -9.85
CA TYR A 179 2.85 2.24 -10.92
C TYR A 179 3.21 1.37 -12.14
N GLY A 180 4.50 1.28 -12.49
CA GLY A 180 4.98 0.38 -13.52
C GLY A 180 4.69 -1.09 -13.23
N ILE A 181 4.95 -1.55 -12.00
CA ILE A 181 4.65 -2.91 -11.54
C ILE A 181 3.15 -3.23 -11.67
N LEU A 182 2.30 -2.28 -11.32
CA LEU A 182 0.85 -2.47 -11.35
C LEU A 182 0.24 -2.44 -12.75
N THR A 183 0.89 -1.79 -13.73
CA THR A 183 0.31 -1.54 -15.06
C THR A 183 1.02 -2.21 -16.22
N ASP A 184 2.28 -2.67 -16.05
CA ASP A 184 3.07 -3.32 -17.10
C ASP A 184 3.70 -4.62 -16.59
N GLU A 185 3.22 -5.77 -17.09
CA GLU A 185 3.66 -7.09 -16.65
C GLU A 185 5.16 -7.34 -16.94
N LYS A 186 5.66 -6.87 -18.09
CA LYS A 186 7.08 -7.02 -18.46
C LYS A 186 8.00 -6.18 -17.59
N PHE A 187 7.55 -4.99 -17.24
CA PHE A 187 8.26 -4.14 -16.30
C PHE A 187 8.25 -4.78 -14.90
N SER A 188 7.10 -5.30 -14.47
CA SER A 188 6.95 -5.90 -13.14
C SER A 188 7.88 -7.09 -12.90
N GLU A 189 8.11 -7.92 -13.92
CA GLU A 189 9.06 -9.06 -13.85
C GLU A 189 10.48 -8.60 -13.55
N LYS A 190 10.96 -7.55 -14.24
CA LYS A 190 12.29 -6.98 -14.02
C LYS A 190 12.40 -6.17 -12.74
N ALA A 191 11.35 -5.44 -12.41
CA ALA A 191 11.36 -4.52 -11.28
C ALA A 191 11.59 -5.21 -9.92
N GLN A 192 11.30 -6.53 -9.82
CA GLN A 192 11.59 -7.30 -8.61
C GLN A 192 13.08 -7.28 -8.21
N GLU A 193 13.97 -7.05 -9.16
CA GLU A 193 15.42 -7.04 -8.92
C GLU A 193 15.93 -5.70 -8.36
N PHE A 194 15.19 -4.60 -8.56
CA PHE A 194 15.56 -3.24 -8.13
C PHE A 194 14.46 -2.49 -7.34
N MET A 195 13.29 -3.12 -7.14
CA MET A 195 12.29 -2.64 -6.20
C MET A 195 12.86 -2.66 -4.78
N LEU A 196 12.63 -1.61 -4.01
CA LEU A 196 13.06 -1.54 -2.63
C LEU A 196 11.88 -1.41 -1.67
N TRP A 197 12.04 -2.00 -0.51
CA TRP A 197 11.22 -1.78 0.67
C TRP A 197 12.06 -1.10 1.74
N LYS A 198 11.51 -0.05 2.33
CA LYS A 198 12.15 0.69 3.43
C LYS A 198 11.55 0.22 4.75
N ASN A 199 12.36 -0.10 5.75
CA ASN A 199 11.87 -0.39 7.08
C ASN A 199 11.86 0.85 7.97
N ILE A 200 11.26 0.74 9.16
CA ILE A 200 11.16 1.83 10.14
C ILE A 200 12.52 2.32 10.68
N GLU A 201 13.59 1.56 10.47
CA GLU A 201 14.96 1.97 10.78
C GLU A 201 15.62 2.77 9.64
N GLY A 202 14.92 2.99 8.53
CA GLY A 202 15.42 3.68 7.35
C GLY A 202 16.37 2.84 6.49
N LYS A 203 16.38 1.52 6.64
CA LYS A 203 17.16 0.58 5.83
C LYS A 203 16.34 0.10 4.64
N TYR A 204 17.01 -0.11 3.53
CA TYR A 204 16.39 -0.53 2.26
C TYR A 204 16.75 -1.97 1.92
N PHE A 205 15.79 -2.71 1.40
CA PHE A 205 15.91 -4.11 1.02
C PHE A 205 15.14 -4.37 -0.28
N THR A 206 15.66 -5.23 -1.14
CA THR A 206 14.80 -5.84 -2.16
C THR A 206 13.78 -6.76 -1.51
N PRO A 207 12.66 -7.11 -2.17
CA PRO A 207 11.71 -8.09 -1.63
C PRO A 207 12.37 -9.41 -1.23
N ALA A 208 13.34 -9.89 -2.02
CA ALA A 208 14.07 -11.12 -1.71
C ALA A 208 14.98 -10.97 -0.47
N GLU A 209 15.73 -9.86 -0.37
CA GLU A 209 16.57 -9.58 0.80
C GLU A 209 15.73 -9.46 2.09
N TYR A 210 14.57 -8.81 1.99
CA TYR A 210 13.69 -8.65 3.15
C TYR A 210 13.03 -9.97 3.57
N LEU A 211 12.61 -10.78 2.61
CA LEU A 211 12.08 -12.13 2.88
C LEU A 211 13.11 -12.96 3.67
N GLU A 212 14.35 -13.03 3.21
CA GLU A 212 15.40 -13.78 3.93
C GLU A 212 15.70 -13.20 5.32
N LYS A 213 15.64 -11.88 5.48
CA LYS A 213 15.84 -11.20 6.77
C LYS A 213 14.80 -11.61 7.82
N VAL A 214 13.53 -11.67 7.43
CA VAL A 214 12.42 -11.84 8.41
C VAL A 214 11.90 -13.27 8.52
N LYS A 215 12.20 -14.13 7.56
CA LYS A 215 11.67 -15.49 7.42
C LYS A 215 11.76 -16.33 8.68
N GLU A 216 12.90 -16.29 9.39
CA GLU A 216 13.11 -17.09 10.60
C GLU A 216 12.18 -16.64 11.74
N ASN A 217 12.04 -15.33 11.93
CA ASN A 217 11.29 -14.79 13.05
C ASN A 217 9.83 -14.45 12.76
N GLN A 218 9.48 -14.19 11.50
CA GLN A 218 8.14 -13.74 11.10
C GLN A 218 7.37 -14.76 10.25
N THR A 219 7.68 -16.06 10.39
CA THR A 219 6.88 -17.14 9.81
C THR A 219 5.85 -17.61 10.83
N ASP A 220 4.58 -17.69 10.42
CA ASP A 220 3.48 -18.16 11.24
C ASP A 220 3.41 -19.71 11.30
N LYS A 221 2.52 -20.25 12.14
CA LYS A 221 2.29 -21.69 12.29
C LYS A 221 1.86 -22.38 10.99
N ASN A 222 1.31 -21.64 10.02
CA ASN A 222 0.90 -22.14 8.71
C ASN A 222 2.02 -22.07 7.67
N LYS A 223 3.24 -21.70 8.08
CA LYS A 223 4.41 -21.49 7.23
C LYS A 223 4.30 -20.29 6.28
N THR A 224 3.41 -19.35 6.57
CA THR A 224 3.29 -18.08 5.84
C THR A 224 4.22 -17.06 6.46
N VAL A 225 5.06 -16.41 5.65
CA VAL A 225 5.91 -15.30 6.11
C VAL A 225 5.08 -14.04 6.19
N VAL A 226 5.08 -13.39 7.34
CA VAL A 226 4.30 -12.19 7.61
C VAL A 226 5.20 -10.96 7.54
N PHE A 227 4.95 -10.10 6.58
CA PHE A 227 5.58 -8.79 6.48
C PHE A 227 4.75 -7.78 7.27
N LEU A 228 5.25 -7.41 8.45
CA LEU A 228 4.63 -6.35 9.24
C LEU A 228 4.92 -5.01 8.59
N TYR A 229 3.93 -4.11 8.57
CA TYR A 229 4.11 -2.76 8.04
C TYR A 229 3.36 -1.71 8.85
N VAL A 230 3.75 -0.47 8.65
CA VAL A 230 3.12 0.73 9.22
C VAL A 230 3.05 1.83 8.15
N ASP A 231 2.00 2.61 8.19
CA ASP A 231 1.78 3.79 7.35
C ASP A 231 2.21 5.10 8.05
N ASP A 232 1.94 5.21 9.36
CA ASP A 232 2.36 6.33 10.21
C ASP A 232 3.07 5.81 11.47
N PRO A 233 4.42 5.86 11.52
CA PRO A 233 5.19 5.40 12.67
C PRO A 233 4.97 6.22 13.94
N VAL A 234 4.55 7.47 13.82
CA VAL A 234 4.33 8.36 14.98
C VAL A 234 3.01 8.02 15.64
N GLU A 235 1.94 7.95 14.86
CA GLU A 235 0.61 7.59 15.36
C GLU A 235 0.59 6.18 15.96
N LYS A 236 1.31 5.23 15.36
CA LYS A 236 1.30 3.82 15.74
C LYS A 236 2.50 3.37 16.57
N HIS A 237 3.14 4.32 17.26
CA HIS A 237 4.35 4.09 18.04
C HIS A 237 4.23 2.91 19.03
N THR A 238 3.11 2.80 19.75
CA THR A 238 2.88 1.73 20.75
C THR A 238 2.93 0.34 20.12
N PHE A 239 2.35 0.18 18.92
CA PHE A 239 2.38 -1.08 18.19
C PHE A 239 3.79 -1.42 17.69
N LEU A 240 4.55 -0.39 17.29
CA LEU A 240 5.94 -0.56 16.86
C LEU A 240 6.83 -1.01 18.02
N GLU A 241 6.65 -0.46 19.22
CA GLU A 241 7.40 -0.91 20.39
C GLU A 241 7.06 -2.37 20.77
N ALA A 242 5.79 -2.77 20.66
CA ALA A 242 5.38 -4.16 20.86
C ALA A 242 6.02 -5.10 19.81
N ALA A 243 6.07 -4.69 18.53
CA ALA A 243 6.73 -5.45 17.47
C ALA A 243 8.24 -5.58 17.72
N LYS A 244 8.89 -4.49 18.09
CA LYS A 244 10.32 -4.48 18.47
C LYS A 244 10.63 -5.40 19.65
N ALA A 245 9.78 -5.39 20.68
CA ALA A 245 9.96 -6.26 21.86
C ALA A 245 9.95 -7.76 21.50
N LYS A 246 9.20 -8.13 20.43
CA LYS A 246 9.19 -9.49 19.86
C LYS A 246 10.32 -9.74 18.85
N GLY A 247 11.18 -8.73 18.59
CA GLY A 247 12.25 -8.81 17.60
C GLY A 247 11.74 -8.85 16.14
N TYR A 248 10.56 -8.31 15.88
CA TYR A 248 10.01 -8.22 14.54
C TYR A 248 10.51 -6.97 13.80
N ASP A 249 10.75 -7.11 12.51
CA ASP A 249 11.05 -5.99 11.63
C ASP A 249 9.75 -5.47 10.99
N VAL A 250 9.65 -4.17 10.78
CA VAL A 250 8.45 -3.52 10.27
C VAL A 250 8.81 -2.63 9.08
N LEU A 251 8.08 -2.78 7.98
CA LEU A 251 8.20 -1.95 6.78
C LEU A 251 7.45 -0.63 6.95
N LEU A 252 7.95 0.42 6.31
CA LEU A 252 7.27 1.68 6.12
C LEU A 252 6.52 1.65 4.77
N MET A 253 5.20 1.69 4.83
CA MET A 253 4.31 1.69 3.66
C MET A 253 3.37 2.92 3.76
N ASP A 254 3.94 4.09 3.45
CA ASP A 254 3.31 5.41 3.55
C ASP A 254 2.94 6.01 2.18
N GLY A 255 3.19 5.25 1.10
CA GLY A 255 2.93 5.64 -0.27
C GLY A 255 1.48 5.40 -0.70
N GLN A 256 0.99 6.21 -1.63
CA GLN A 256 -0.39 6.12 -2.11
C GLN A 256 -0.69 4.83 -2.88
N LEU A 257 0.31 4.21 -3.51
CA LEU A 257 0.14 2.96 -4.25
C LEU A 257 0.41 1.71 -3.41
N ASP A 258 0.89 1.86 -2.17
CA ASP A 258 1.31 0.73 -1.33
C ASP A 258 0.21 -0.33 -1.15
N ASN A 259 -1.04 0.07 -0.89
CA ASN A 259 -2.13 -0.90 -0.76
C ASN A 259 -2.41 -1.68 -2.05
N HIS A 260 -2.29 -1.02 -3.21
CA HIS A 260 -2.42 -1.68 -4.50
C HIS A 260 -1.26 -2.63 -4.76
N TYR A 261 -0.04 -2.17 -4.45
CA TYR A 261 1.19 -2.97 -4.57
C TYR A 261 1.16 -4.19 -3.64
N ILE A 262 0.77 -4.03 -2.38
CA ILE A 262 0.60 -5.13 -1.41
C ILE A 262 -0.35 -6.20 -1.97
N ASN A 263 -1.54 -5.79 -2.44
CA ASN A 263 -2.51 -6.73 -3.00
C ASN A 263 -1.96 -7.45 -4.26
N TRP A 264 -1.25 -6.71 -5.11
CA TRP A 264 -0.57 -7.29 -6.27
C TRP A 264 0.48 -8.31 -5.84
N TYR A 265 1.35 -7.96 -4.88
CA TYR A 265 2.41 -8.84 -4.39
C TYR A 265 1.87 -10.13 -3.76
N GLU A 266 0.88 -10.02 -2.87
CA GLU A 266 0.20 -11.17 -2.24
C GLU A 266 -0.52 -12.05 -3.27
N SER A 267 -1.01 -11.47 -4.38
CA SER A 267 -1.62 -12.25 -5.47
C SER A 267 -0.63 -13.17 -6.16
N LYS A 268 0.63 -12.76 -6.26
CA LYS A 268 1.73 -13.50 -6.90
C LYS A 268 2.48 -14.41 -5.93
N ASN A 269 2.56 -14.06 -4.65
CA ASN A 269 3.36 -14.74 -3.62
C ASN A 269 2.49 -15.29 -2.49
N LYS A 270 1.87 -16.45 -2.70
CA LYS A 270 0.86 -17.03 -1.80
C LYS A 270 1.39 -17.49 -0.44
N GLU A 271 2.71 -17.63 -0.29
CA GLU A 271 3.37 -18.02 0.97
C GLU A 271 3.73 -16.82 1.84
N THR A 272 3.35 -15.62 1.42
CA THR A 272 3.61 -14.36 2.13
C THR A 272 2.34 -13.55 2.29
N ARG A 273 2.28 -12.73 3.34
CA ARG A 273 1.21 -11.76 3.55
C ARG A 273 1.74 -10.51 4.23
N PHE A 274 1.12 -9.38 3.94
CA PHE A 274 1.36 -8.13 4.64
C PHE A 274 0.30 -7.92 5.71
N VAL A 275 0.74 -7.47 6.90
CA VAL A 275 -0.15 -7.20 8.02
C VAL A 275 0.27 -5.89 8.67
N ARG A 276 -0.65 -4.92 8.78
CA ARG A 276 -0.36 -3.67 9.47
C ARG A 276 -0.29 -3.91 10.97
N VAL A 277 0.67 -3.26 11.64
CA VAL A 277 0.98 -3.51 13.05
C VAL A 277 -0.18 -3.31 14.01
N ASP A 278 -1.17 -2.50 13.65
CA ASP A 278 -2.37 -2.21 14.45
C ASP A 278 -3.62 -3.02 14.03
N SER A 279 -3.46 -4.00 13.13
CA SER A 279 -4.60 -4.81 12.65
C SER A 279 -5.09 -5.84 13.66
N ASP A 280 -4.25 -6.25 14.59
CA ASP A 280 -4.60 -7.14 15.72
C ASP A 280 -3.56 -6.97 16.85
N VAL A 281 -3.75 -7.66 17.97
CA VAL A 281 -2.74 -7.76 19.02
C VAL A 281 -1.50 -8.47 18.51
N ILE A 282 -0.32 -8.10 19.02
CA ILE A 282 0.97 -8.52 18.47
C ILE A 282 1.11 -10.06 18.35
N ASP A 283 0.60 -10.81 19.31
CA ASP A 283 0.69 -12.28 19.31
C ASP A 283 -0.19 -12.94 18.25
N LYS A 284 -1.20 -12.21 17.72
CA LYS A 284 -2.06 -12.67 16.63
C LYS A 284 -1.58 -12.25 15.25
N LEU A 285 -0.78 -11.19 15.15
CA LEU A 285 -0.21 -10.75 13.87
C LEU A 285 0.63 -11.86 13.25
N ILE A 286 1.46 -12.54 14.06
CA ILE A 286 2.26 -13.68 13.65
C ILE A 286 1.97 -14.82 14.61
N GLN A 287 0.98 -15.65 14.27
CA GLN A 287 0.55 -16.75 15.12
C GLN A 287 1.61 -17.87 15.18
N LYS A 288 2.30 -17.97 16.31
CA LYS A 288 3.22 -19.07 16.60
C LYS A 288 2.50 -20.21 17.35
N GLU A 289 3.17 -21.34 17.55
CA GLU A 289 2.58 -22.50 18.25
C GLU A 289 2.38 -22.27 19.75
N GLU A 290 3.03 -21.28 20.34
CA GLU A 290 2.89 -20.94 21.75
C GLU A 290 1.55 -20.26 22.02
N ASN A 291 0.70 -20.93 22.81
CA ASN A 291 -0.57 -20.39 23.24
C ASN A 291 -0.48 -19.91 24.69
N ILE A 292 -0.53 -18.60 24.90
CA ILE A 292 -0.77 -18.02 26.22
C ILE A 292 -2.18 -18.43 26.65
N LYS A 293 -2.32 -18.97 27.88
CA LYS A 293 -3.63 -19.37 28.38
C LYS A 293 -4.39 -18.15 28.91
N MET A 294 -5.67 -18.07 28.57
CA MET A 294 -6.58 -17.09 29.11
C MET A 294 -6.83 -17.34 30.61
N SER A 295 -6.65 -16.32 31.44
CA SER A 295 -6.93 -16.38 32.87
C SER A 295 -8.42 -16.25 33.19
N LEU A 296 -9.18 -15.54 32.33
CA LEU A 296 -10.61 -15.32 32.51
C LEU A 296 -11.44 -16.49 31.96
N THR A 297 -12.39 -16.97 32.73
CA THR A 297 -13.43 -17.88 32.26
C THR A 297 -14.40 -17.13 31.33
N GLU A 298 -15.16 -17.87 30.52
CA GLU A 298 -16.20 -17.28 29.66
C GLU A 298 -17.21 -16.44 30.46
N ALA A 299 -17.63 -16.95 31.62
CA ALA A 299 -18.56 -16.25 32.52
C ALA A 299 -18.01 -14.91 33.03
N GLN A 300 -16.70 -14.87 33.31
CA GLN A 300 -16.00 -13.63 33.72
C GLN A 300 -15.84 -12.63 32.57
N GLN A 301 -15.54 -13.12 31.36
CA GLN A 301 -15.51 -12.27 30.17
C GLN A 301 -16.90 -11.66 29.88
N GLU A 302 -17.95 -12.44 30.01
CA GLU A 302 -19.32 -11.98 29.86
C GLU A 302 -19.74 -10.94 30.93
N LEU A 303 -19.24 -11.06 32.16
CA LEU A 303 -19.45 -10.10 33.22
C LEU A 303 -18.74 -8.78 32.95
N LEU A 304 -17.52 -8.83 32.39
CA LEU A 304 -16.70 -7.65 32.08
C LEU A 304 -17.13 -6.93 30.81
N ARG A 305 -17.69 -7.62 29.83
CA ARG A 305 -18.07 -7.06 28.52
C ARG A 305 -18.87 -5.78 28.62
N PRO A 306 -20.00 -5.71 29.37
CA PRO A 306 -20.78 -4.48 29.49
C PRO A 306 -20.03 -3.33 30.18
N VAL A 307 -19.07 -3.65 31.06
CA VAL A 307 -18.22 -2.62 31.73
C VAL A 307 -17.40 -1.88 30.68
N PHE A 308 -16.76 -2.60 29.76
CA PHE A 308 -15.99 -1.98 28.67
C PHE A 308 -16.91 -1.34 27.62
N GLU A 309 -18.01 -1.98 27.22
CA GLU A 309 -18.98 -1.43 26.27
C GLU A 309 -19.54 -0.08 26.71
N SER A 310 -19.82 0.08 28.01
CA SER A 310 -20.38 1.34 28.57
C SER A 310 -19.44 2.54 28.46
N GLN A 311 -18.14 2.29 28.31
CA GLN A 311 -17.11 3.33 28.18
C GLN A 311 -16.86 3.75 26.74
N MET A 312 -17.44 3.05 25.76
CA MET A 312 -17.23 3.36 24.35
C MET A 312 -18.02 4.58 23.91
N PRO A 313 -17.43 5.48 23.13
CA PRO A 313 -18.16 6.59 22.53
C PRO A 313 -19.32 6.08 21.67
N LYS A 314 -20.47 6.76 21.74
CA LYS A 314 -21.60 6.49 20.87
C LYS A 314 -21.44 7.29 19.59
N ASP A 315 -21.08 6.63 18.50
CA ASP A 315 -20.97 7.21 17.17
C ASP A 315 -21.59 6.25 16.14
N ASP A 316 -22.53 6.73 15.36
CA ASP A 316 -23.22 5.92 14.34
C ASP A 316 -22.28 5.50 13.19
N LYS A 317 -21.12 6.15 13.07
CA LYS A 317 -20.10 5.85 12.04
C LYS A 317 -19.03 4.88 12.52
N ILE A 318 -19.01 4.52 13.80
CA ILE A 318 -17.98 3.68 14.39
C ILE A 318 -18.63 2.56 15.19
N HIS A 319 -18.26 1.31 14.90
CA HIS A 319 -18.63 0.13 15.65
C HIS A 319 -17.46 -0.37 16.47
N TYR A 320 -17.66 -0.54 17.76
CA TYR A 320 -16.69 -1.12 18.68
C TYR A 320 -17.09 -2.56 19.03
N ASN A 321 -16.18 -3.49 18.85
CA ASN A 321 -16.34 -4.89 19.26
C ASN A 321 -15.40 -5.20 20.42
N ILE A 322 -15.91 -5.65 21.56
CA ILE A 322 -15.06 -6.04 22.69
C ILE A 322 -14.61 -7.49 22.51
N SER A 323 -13.31 -7.72 22.52
CA SER A 323 -12.68 -9.04 22.51
C SER A 323 -11.79 -9.21 23.73
N PHE A 324 -11.86 -10.36 24.40
CA PHE A 324 -10.91 -10.71 25.47
C PHE A 324 -9.82 -11.59 24.90
N GLU A 325 -8.56 -11.16 25.11
CA GLU A 325 -7.40 -11.80 24.51
C GLU A 325 -6.45 -12.33 25.60
N ALA A 326 -5.85 -13.48 25.32
CA ALA A 326 -4.82 -14.06 26.16
C ALA A 326 -3.46 -13.46 25.75
N MET A 327 -3.09 -12.34 26.35
CA MET A 327 -1.84 -11.63 26.13
C MET A 327 -0.90 -11.79 27.33
N SER A 328 0.37 -11.39 27.20
CA SER A 328 1.27 -11.32 28.35
C SER A 328 0.73 -10.37 29.42
N PRO A 329 0.86 -10.68 30.70
CA PRO A 329 0.46 -9.78 31.79
C PRO A 329 1.19 -8.42 31.77
N ASP A 330 2.36 -8.36 31.14
CA ASP A 330 3.18 -7.14 31.03
C ASP A 330 2.82 -6.29 29.82
N GLU A 331 1.96 -6.78 28.91
CA GLU A 331 1.45 -6.03 27.75
C GLU A 331 0.32 -5.10 28.18
N ALA A 332 -0.09 -4.20 27.28
CA ALA A 332 -1.14 -3.21 27.57
C ALA A 332 -2.45 -3.87 28.03
N PRO A 333 -3.18 -3.29 29.01
CA PRO A 333 -4.45 -3.83 29.48
C PRO A 333 -5.54 -3.81 28.42
N VAL A 334 -5.48 -2.85 27.49
CA VAL A 334 -6.41 -2.70 26.37
C VAL A 334 -5.65 -2.23 25.15
N VAL A 335 -5.94 -2.85 24.00
CA VAL A 335 -5.39 -2.47 22.70
C VAL A 335 -6.56 -2.25 21.74
N ILE A 336 -6.54 -1.14 20.99
CA ILE A 336 -7.55 -0.86 19.97
C ILE A 336 -6.98 -1.25 18.61
N THR A 337 -7.62 -2.18 17.92
CA THR A 337 -7.17 -2.69 16.63
C THR A 337 -8.23 -2.48 15.55
N GLN A 338 -7.81 -2.47 14.29
CA GLN A 338 -8.68 -2.30 13.13
C GLN A 338 -8.45 -3.41 12.12
N ASN A 339 -9.51 -4.11 11.73
CA ASN A 339 -9.42 -5.23 10.79
C ASN A 339 -8.76 -4.82 9.46
N GLU A 340 -7.69 -5.51 9.10
CA GLU A 340 -6.84 -5.26 7.92
C GLU A 340 -7.62 -5.22 6.61
N PHE A 341 -8.45 -6.22 6.37
CA PHE A 341 -9.22 -6.33 5.12
C PHE A 341 -10.19 -5.17 4.94
N MET A 342 -10.99 -4.87 5.98
CA MET A 342 -11.99 -3.79 5.91
C MET A 342 -11.33 -2.43 5.71
N ARG A 343 -10.21 -2.20 6.39
CA ARG A 343 -9.44 -0.97 6.25
C ARG A 343 -8.91 -0.79 4.84
N ARG A 344 -8.21 -1.80 4.28
CA ARG A 344 -7.68 -1.73 2.90
C ARG A 344 -8.79 -1.49 1.88
N MET A 345 -9.94 -2.15 2.03
CA MET A 345 -11.08 -1.95 1.14
C MET A 345 -11.59 -0.51 1.18
N LYS A 346 -11.67 0.10 2.36
CA LYS A 346 -12.06 1.50 2.51
C LYS A 346 -11.06 2.47 1.90
N GLU A 347 -9.77 2.29 2.16
CA GLU A 347 -8.71 3.14 1.61
C GLU A 347 -8.67 3.09 0.08
N MET A 348 -8.79 1.90 -0.50
CA MET A 348 -8.89 1.73 -1.96
C MET A 348 -10.17 2.39 -2.53
N ALA A 349 -11.29 2.32 -1.80
CA ALA A 349 -12.52 3.00 -2.19
C ALA A 349 -12.37 4.52 -2.19
N ALA A 350 -11.67 5.08 -1.21
CA ALA A 350 -11.42 6.53 -1.10
C ALA A 350 -10.55 7.07 -2.25
N MET A 351 -9.65 6.24 -2.81
CA MET A 351 -8.80 6.61 -3.95
C MET A 351 -9.51 6.52 -5.31
N GLY A 352 -10.81 6.19 -5.36
CA GLY A 352 -11.59 6.10 -6.60
C GLY A 352 -11.28 4.86 -7.45
N GLY A 353 -10.52 3.90 -6.91
CA GLY A 353 -10.18 2.65 -7.57
C GLY A 353 -11.20 1.55 -7.27
N GLY A 354 -12.16 1.32 -8.15
CA GLY A 354 -13.04 0.16 -8.05
C GLY A 354 -14.51 0.50 -8.32
N GLY A 355 -15.18 -0.34 -9.09
CA GLY A 355 -16.61 -0.21 -9.45
C GLY A 355 -17.54 -0.21 -8.22
N GLY A 356 -18.84 -0.39 -8.42
CA GLY A 356 -19.89 -0.25 -7.39
C GLY A 356 -19.66 -0.91 -6.03
N MET A 357 -18.76 -1.91 -5.95
CA MET A 357 -18.37 -2.59 -4.69
C MET A 357 -17.53 -1.67 -3.79
N SER A 358 -16.64 -0.83 -4.34
CA SER A 358 -15.83 0.09 -3.54
C SER A 358 -16.66 1.21 -2.92
N GLN A 359 -17.68 1.68 -3.61
CA GLN A 359 -18.61 2.68 -3.08
C GLN A 359 -19.39 2.12 -1.87
N PHE A 360 -19.71 0.83 -1.89
CA PHE A 360 -20.35 0.13 -0.77
C PHE A 360 -19.43 0.10 0.48
N TYR A 361 -18.16 -0.30 0.32
CA TYR A 361 -17.21 -0.34 1.44
C TYR A 361 -16.89 1.06 1.99
N GLY A 362 -16.82 2.09 1.14
CA GLY A 362 -16.59 3.48 1.56
C GLY A 362 -17.68 4.07 2.46
N GLN A 363 -18.91 3.52 2.41
CA GLN A 363 -20.04 3.97 3.24
C GLN A 363 -20.22 3.15 4.52
N MET A 364 -19.50 2.03 4.67
CA MET A 364 -19.59 1.22 5.89
C MET A 364 -19.01 1.95 7.10
N PRO A 365 -19.59 1.75 8.31
CA PRO A 365 -18.99 2.23 9.55
C PRO A 365 -17.56 1.71 9.74
N ASP A 366 -16.73 2.45 10.46
CA ASP A 366 -15.45 1.91 10.91
C ASP A 366 -15.66 0.89 12.00
N ASN A 367 -14.95 -0.23 11.91
CA ASN A 367 -15.02 -1.30 12.87
C ASN A 367 -13.70 -1.40 13.62
N PHE A 368 -13.73 -1.10 14.91
CA PHE A 368 -12.60 -1.27 15.81
C PHE A 368 -12.87 -2.43 16.77
N THR A 369 -11.81 -3.17 17.07
CA THR A 369 -11.82 -4.18 18.13
C THR A 369 -11.08 -3.63 19.34
N ILE A 370 -11.77 -3.63 20.48
CA ILE A 370 -11.21 -3.31 21.78
C ILE A 370 -10.73 -4.64 22.37
N ALA A 371 -9.46 -4.95 22.18
CA ALA A 371 -8.82 -6.16 22.68
C ALA A 371 -8.44 -5.95 24.15
N VAL A 372 -9.15 -6.58 25.05
CA VAL A 372 -8.91 -6.54 26.50
C VAL A 372 -7.99 -7.68 26.88
N ASN A 373 -6.84 -7.36 27.50
CA ASN A 373 -5.89 -8.36 27.97
C ASN A 373 -6.43 -9.06 29.23
N GLY A 374 -6.99 -10.25 29.05
CA GLY A 374 -7.58 -11.03 30.14
C GLY A 374 -6.60 -11.50 31.22
N ASN A 375 -5.30 -11.38 30.98
CA ASN A 375 -4.24 -11.77 31.93
C ASN A 375 -3.63 -10.56 32.66
N HIS A 376 -4.03 -9.32 32.31
CA HIS A 376 -3.45 -8.11 32.89
C HIS A 376 -3.97 -7.88 34.32
N PRO A 377 -3.10 -7.50 35.30
CA PRO A 377 -3.53 -7.26 36.71
C PRO A 377 -4.67 -6.27 36.87
N ILE A 378 -4.66 -5.16 36.11
CA ILE A 378 -5.73 -4.15 36.14
C ILE A 378 -7.08 -4.76 35.74
N VAL A 379 -7.12 -5.66 34.77
CA VAL A 379 -8.36 -6.34 34.35
C VAL A 379 -8.86 -7.28 35.42
N ALA A 380 -7.94 -7.95 36.15
CA ALA A 380 -8.28 -8.78 37.31
C ALA A 380 -8.86 -7.93 38.48
N ASP A 381 -8.32 -6.73 38.71
CA ASP A 381 -8.86 -5.78 39.70
C ASP A 381 -10.28 -5.31 39.31
N ILE A 382 -10.49 -4.93 38.06
CA ILE A 382 -11.81 -4.55 37.52
C ILE A 382 -12.79 -5.72 37.66
N LEU A 383 -12.37 -6.96 37.39
CA LEU A 383 -13.20 -8.16 37.58
C LEU A 383 -13.60 -8.31 39.07
N SER A 384 -12.63 -8.20 39.99
CA SER A 384 -12.89 -8.30 41.43
C SER A 384 -13.94 -7.29 41.89
N ASP A 385 -13.83 -6.05 41.39
CA ASP A 385 -14.78 -4.98 41.76
C ASP A 385 -16.17 -5.21 41.11
N ALA A 386 -16.21 -5.69 39.86
CA ALA A 386 -17.46 -6.09 39.21
C ALA A 386 -18.15 -7.28 39.91
N GLU A 387 -17.39 -8.28 40.34
CA GLU A 387 -17.92 -9.42 41.11
C GLU A 387 -18.47 -8.99 42.47
N LYS A 388 -17.81 -8.06 43.17
CA LYS A 388 -18.33 -7.51 44.46
C LYS A 388 -19.58 -6.68 44.25
N ALA A 389 -19.63 -5.87 43.23
CA ALA A 389 -20.76 -4.96 42.99
C ALA A 389 -21.99 -5.69 42.47
N TYR A 390 -21.81 -6.67 41.61
CA TYR A 390 -22.90 -7.28 40.81
C TYR A 390 -23.06 -8.77 41.02
N GLY A 391 -22.08 -9.49 41.62
CA GLY A 391 -22.05 -10.94 41.72
C GLY A 391 -23.29 -11.52 42.37
N ASP A 392 -23.76 -10.96 43.49
CA ASP A 392 -24.96 -11.43 44.17
C ASP A 392 -26.26 -11.15 43.42
N LYS A 393 -26.35 -10.02 42.71
CA LYS A 393 -27.51 -9.63 41.89
C LYS A 393 -27.65 -10.47 40.64
N LEU A 394 -26.54 -10.95 40.09
CA LEU A 394 -26.47 -11.74 38.86
C LEU A 394 -26.42 -13.26 39.13
N LYS A 395 -26.16 -13.69 40.37
CA LYS A 395 -25.95 -15.09 40.75
C LYS A 395 -27.08 -16.01 40.31
N SER A 396 -28.34 -15.54 40.38
CA SER A 396 -29.50 -16.35 40.00
C SER A 396 -29.63 -16.52 38.49
N ILE A 397 -29.30 -15.46 37.69
CA ILE A 397 -29.40 -15.52 36.25
C ILE A 397 -28.19 -16.22 35.65
N THR A 398 -27.00 -16.03 36.23
CA THR A 398 -25.79 -16.77 35.84
C THR A 398 -25.97 -18.27 35.99
N LYS A 399 -26.53 -18.74 37.13
CA LYS A 399 -26.87 -20.15 37.32
C LYS A 399 -27.84 -20.70 36.26
N LYS A 400 -28.80 -19.87 35.80
CA LYS A 400 -29.72 -20.28 34.73
C LYS A 400 -29.01 -20.39 33.38
N ILE A 401 -28.09 -19.48 33.08
CA ILE A 401 -27.26 -19.50 31.88
C ILE A 401 -26.37 -20.75 31.90
N ASP A 402 -25.63 -20.99 32.99
CA ASP A 402 -24.75 -22.16 33.16
C ASP A 402 -25.51 -23.47 32.97
N ALA A 403 -26.72 -23.54 33.51
CA ALA A 403 -27.58 -24.72 33.35
C ALA A 403 -28.03 -24.91 31.90
N ALA A 404 -28.38 -23.82 31.20
CA ALA A 404 -28.79 -23.88 29.80
C ALA A 404 -27.62 -24.23 28.86
N VAL A 405 -26.44 -23.70 29.11
CA VAL A 405 -25.20 -24.02 28.38
C VAL A 405 -24.80 -25.48 28.62
N ALA A 406 -24.92 -25.97 29.86
CA ALA A 406 -24.66 -27.38 30.16
C ALA A 406 -25.65 -28.31 29.46
N GLU A 407 -26.89 -27.89 29.27
CA GLU A 407 -27.91 -28.60 28.52
C GLU A 407 -27.60 -28.62 27.02
N GLU A 408 -27.20 -27.51 26.44
CA GLU A 408 -26.77 -27.38 25.04
C GLU A 408 -25.54 -28.28 24.78
N ASN A 409 -24.51 -28.20 25.61
CA ASN A 409 -23.31 -29.03 25.48
C ASN A 409 -23.61 -30.54 25.56
N ARG A 410 -24.53 -30.95 26.42
CA ARG A 410 -25.00 -32.37 26.49
C ARG A 410 -25.72 -32.77 25.20
N PHE A 411 -26.53 -31.89 24.66
CA PHE A 411 -27.21 -32.12 23.40
C PHE A 411 -26.22 -32.21 22.23
N ASP A 412 -25.26 -31.30 22.14
CA ASP A 412 -24.24 -31.34 21.12
C ASP A 412 -23.34 -32.60 21.19
N GLU A 413 -23.05 -33.12 22.39
CA GLU A 413 -22.39 -34.42 22.53
C GLU A 413 -23.24 -35.59 21.98
N VAL A 414 -24.58 -35.54 22.13
CA VAL A 414 -25.49 -36.56 21.59
C VAL A 414 -25.54 -36.53 20.07
N VAL A 415 -25.48 -35.36 19.45
CA VAL A 415 -25.53 -35.20 18.00
C VAL A 415 -24.12 -35.13 17.36
N LYS A 416 -23.08 -35.32 18.13
CA LYS A 416 -21.68 -35.29 17.69
C LYS A 416 -21.42 -36.27 16.53
N GLY A 417 -20.96 -35.72 15.40
CA GLY A 417 -20.67 -36.49 14.18
C GLY A 417 -21.80 -36.50 13.14
N LYS A 418 -22.95 -35.92 13.42
CA LYS A 418 -24.01 -35.68 12.43
C LYS A 418 -23.77 -34.33 11.76
N LYS A 419 -23.90 -34.26 10.41
CA LYS A 419 -23.96 -33.01 9.71
C LYS A 419 -25.32 -32.34 9.94
N GLU A 420 -25.40 -31.02 9.78
CA GLU A 420 -26.61 -30.23 9.99
C GLU A 420 -27.81 -30.73 9.15
N GLU A 421 -27.53 -31.29 7.97
CA GLU A 421 -28.50 -31.91 7.06
C GLU A 421 -29.00 -33.26 7.54
N GLU A 422 -28.26 -33.91 8.41
CA GLU A 422 -28.56 -35.25 8.97
C GLU A 422 -29.32 -35.20 10.31
N LEU A 423 -29.53 -33.99 10.85
CA LEU A 423 -30.31 -33.77 12.07
C LEU A 423 -31.81 -33.93 11.77
N THR A 424 -32.51 -34.65 12.66
CA THR A 424 -33.96 -34.74 12.58
C THR A 424 -34.64 -33.39 12.83
N PRO A 425 -35.87 -33.16 12.36
CA PRO A 425 -36.62 -31.93 12.63
C PRO A 425 -36.73 -31.61 14.13
N GLU A 426 -36.87 -32.65 14.99
CA GLU A 426 -36.93 -32.50 16.44
C GLU A 426 -35.56 -32.09 17.03
N GLU A 427 -34.45 -32.65 16.52
CA GLU A 427 -33.10 -32.28 16.94
C GLU A 427 -32.77 -30.83 16.55
N LYS A 428 -33.17 -30.38 15.36
CA LYS A 428 -33.05 -28.99 14.93
C LYS A 428 -33.85 -28.04 15.81
N SER A 429 -35.10 -28.37 16.11
CA SER A 429 -35.96 -27.56 16.99
C SER A 429 -35.39 -27.46 18.39
N THR A 430 -34.92 -28.57 18.98
CA THR A 430 -34.31 -28.58 20.32
C THR A 430 -33.07 -27.70 20.37
N ARG A 431 -32.18 -27.77 19.36
CA ARG A 431 -30.98 -26.95 19.27
C ARG A 431 -31.32 -25.48 19.18
N GLU A 432 -32.30 -25.11 18.33
CA GLU A 432 -32.77 -23.74 18.18
C GLU A 432 -33.40 -23.19 19.46
N GLU A 433 -34.17 -24.00 20.19
CA GLU A 433 -34.78 -23.61 21.46
C GLU A 433 -33.74 -23.40 22.57
N LEU A 434 -32.74 -24.28 22.68
CA LEU A 434 -31.65 -24.12 23.63
C LEU A 434 -30.81 -22.87 23.33
N SER A 435 -30.44 -22.64 22.08
CA SER A 435 -29.71 -21.47 21.66
C SER A 435 -30.50 -20.17 21.91
N LYS A 436 -31.80 -20.13 21.56
CA LYS A 436 -32.69 -18.99 21.87
C LYS A 436 -32.81 -18.74 23.38
N LYS A 437 -32.96 -19.81 24.19
CA LYS A 437 -33.02 -19.69 25.64
C LYS A 437 -31.76 -19.07 26.23
N ILE A 438 -30.58 -19.47 25.75
CA ILE A 438 -29.29 -18.92 26.18
C ILE A 438 -29.19 -17.45 25.80
N VAL A 439 -29.53 -17.09 24.56
CA VAL A 439 -29.53 -15.68 24.09
C VAL A 439 -30.47 -14.85 24.96
N THR A 440 -31.69 -15.26 25.16
CA THR A 440 -32.68 -14.54 26.01
C THR A 440 -32.18 -14.32 27.44
N LEU A 441 -31.58 -15.35 28.05
CA LEU A 441 -31.04 -15.24 29.41
C LEU A 441 -29.80 -14.31 29.45
N ARG A 442 -28.99 -14.29 28.42
CA ARG A 442 -27.86 -13.37 28.27
C ARG A 442 -28.35 -11.94 28.12
N ASP A 443 -29.37 -11.71 27.30
CA ASP A 443 -29.98 -10.39 27.12
C ASP A 443 -30.61 -9.88 28.44
N GLU A 444 -31.35 -10.73 29.17
CA GLU A 444 -31.89 -10.38 30.48
C GLU A 444 -30.77 -10.03 31.48
N ARG A 445 -29.64 -10.73 31.45
CA ARG A 445 -28.50 -10.43 32.29
C ARG A 445 -27.88 -9.08 31.88
N ASN A 446 -27.74 -8.81 30.60
CA ASN A 446 -27.15 -7.55 30.07
C ASN A 446 -28.06 -6.36 30.37
N GLU A 447 -29.39 -6.51 30.30
CA GLU A 447 -30.33 -5.46 30.74
C GLU A 447 -30.13 -5.14 32.21
N ARG A 448 -30.05 -6.19 33.07
CA ARG A 448 -29.80 -5.97 34.51
C ARG A 448 -28.44 -5.31 34.78
N LEU A 449 -27.40 -5.60 33.98
CA LEU A 449 -26.12 -4.93 34.08
C LEU A 449 -26.21 -3.47 33.67
N ARG A 450 -26.99 -3.11 32.62
CA ARG A 450 -27.24 -1.73 32.20
C ARG A 450 -28.04 -0.91 33.21
N GLU A 451 -28.96 -1.53 33.92
CA GLU A 451 -29.74 -0.87 34.99
C GLU A 451 -28.91 -0.57 36.25
N ILE A 452 -27.76 -1.23 36.39
CA ILE A 452 -26.87 -1.09 37.56
C ILE A 452 -25.73 -0.08 37.29
N GLY A 453 -25.36 0.20 36.04
CA GLY A 453 -24.33 1.19 35.63
C GLY A 453 -24.93 2.53 35.29
#